data_e50cb413d792bc15af695a251141d1ef
#
_entry.id   e50cb413d792bc15af695a251141d1ef
#
_cell.length_a   1.000
_cell.length_b   1.000
_cell.length_c   1.000
_cell.angle_alpha   90.00
_cell.angle_beta   90.00
_cell.angle_gamma   90.00
#
_symmetry.space_group_name_H-M   'P 1'
#
loop_
_entity.id
_entity.type
_entity.pdbx_description
1 polymer ?
#
loop_
_entity_poly.entity_id
_entity_poly.type
_entity_poly.pdbx_seq_one_letter_code
_entity_poly.pdbx_strand_id
1 'polypeptide(L)'
;IRVRSKDRAAARANVTGQIVDTITNIKTVKLFGHVDHEDEAAIDALQGYRQTALAFGYLSTGFRFALMATAGLLPVILVLGAVLLWRNGQATPGEIAAAGAISIRIAQMTGWVSFTLMTVYANVGEIEDGMRTLTPPHTLTDDPDARTLPRIEGRIAYEDVSFAYGRQAGGV
;
A
#
# COMPACT_ATOMS: atom_id res chain seq x y z
N ILE A 1 -1.59 -7.00 -6.30
CA ILE A 1 -2.23 -6.11 -5.33
C ILE A 1 -1.16 -5.31 -4.56
N ARG A 2 -0.16 -5.94 -3.92
CA ARG A 2 0.88 -5.26 -3.10
C ARG A 2 1.60 -4.13 -3.86
N VAL A 3 2.08 -4.39 -5.08
CA VAL A 3 2.77 -3.37 -5.90
C VAL A 3 1.86 -2.16 -6.16
N ARG A 4 0.63 -2.39 -6.65
CA ARG A 4 -0.32 -1.31 -6.93
C ARG A 4 -0.76 -0.55 -5.68
N SER A 5 -0.83 -1.22 -4.53
CA SER A 5 -1.10 -0.56 -3.25
C SER A 5 0.05 0.38 -2.84
N LYS A 6 1.30 -0.06 -3.04
CA LYS A 6 2.49 0.76 -2.80
C LYS A 6 2.53 1.98 -3.72
N ASP A 7 2.29 1.79 -5.03
CA ASP A 7 2.27 2.90 -6.01
C ASP A 7 1.22 3.95 -5.63
N ARG A 8 0.01 3.49 -5.23
CA ARG A 8 -1.05 4.38 -4.77
C ARG A 8 -0.67 5.14 -3.48
N ALA A 9 -0.05 4.47 -2.52
CA ALA A 9 0.41 5.09 -1.28
C ALA A 9 1.49 6.16 -1.54
N ALA A 10 2.46 5.86 -2.41
CA ALA A 10 3.50 6.80 -2.82
C ALA A 10 2.91 8.03 -3.54
N ALA A 11 1.97 7.82 -4.47
CA ALA A 11 1.30 8.92 -5.16
C ALA A 11 0.47 9.79 -4.19
N ARG A 12 -0.20 9.18 -3.18
CA ARG A 12 -0.91 9.92 -2.15
C ARG A 12 0.04 10.75 -1.29
N ALA A 13 1.19 10.19 -0.91
CA ALA A 13 2.21 10.90 -0.15
C ALA A 13 2.75 12.12 -0.93
N ASN A 14 2.94 11.97 -2.25
CA ASN A 14 3.34 13.07 -3.12
C ASN A 14 2.32 14.22 -3.11
N VAL A 15 1.02 13.91 -3.26
CA VAL A 15 -0.06 14.92 -3.16
C VAL A 15 -0.02 15.64 -1.80
N THR A 16 0.10 14.88 -0.71
CA THR A 16 0.15 15.46 0.63
C THR A 16 1.40 16.34 0.79
N GLY A 17 2.54 15.88 0.30
CA GLY A 17 3.80 16.64 0.32
C GLY A 17 3.67 17.97 -0.43
N GLN A 18 3.13 17.95 -1.65
CA GLN A 18 2.92 19.15 -2.46
C GLN A 18 2.02 20.17 -1.74
N ILE A 19 0.88 19.71 -1.19
CA ILE A 19 -0.04 20.60 -0.46
C ILE A 19 0.62 21.19 0.79
N VAL A 20 1.32 20.37 1.58
CA VAL A 20 2.01 20.82 2.80
C VAL A 20 3.09 21.83 2.46
N ASP A 21 3.88 21.58 1.41
CA ASP A 21 4.94 22.48 0.98
C ASP A 21 4.38 23.84 0.53
N THR A 22 3.36 23.84 -0.32
CA THR A 22 2.67 25.06 -0.77
C THR A 22 2.08 25.86 0.40
N ILE A 23 1.42 25.18 1.37
CA ILE A 23 0.83 25.86 2.54
C ILE A 23 1.92 26.42 3.45
N THR A 24 2.99 25.66 3.68
CA THR A 24 4.11 26.09 4.53
C THR A 24 4.79 27.33 3.94
N ASN A 25 4.93 27.38 2.62
CA ASN A 25 5.58 28.46 1.89
C ASN A 25 4.59 29.48 1.30
N ILE A 26 3.34 29.52 1.75
CA ILE A 26 2.26 30.32 1.17
C ILE A 26 2.59 31.83 1.07
N LYS A 27 3.36 32.34 2.01
CA LYS A 27 3.81 33.73 1.98
C LYS A 27 4.72 34.01 0.78
N THR A 28 5.62 33.07 0.49
CA THR A 28 6.55 33.14 -0.68
C THR A 28 5.78 33.03 -1.99
N VAL A 29 4.87 32.04 -2.08
CA VAL A 29 4.02 31.84 -3.25
C VAL A 29 3.22 33.11 -3.58
N LYS A 30 2.60 33.73 -2.57
CA LYS A 30 1.84 34.98 -2.76
C LYS A 30 2.73 36.17 -3.08
N LEU A 31 3.92 36.25 -2.52
CA LEU A 31 4.87 37.35 -2.76
C LEU A 31 5.35 37.35 -4.21
N PHE A 32 5.63 36.16 -4.77
CA PHE A 32 6.12 36.02 -6.14
C PHE A 32 4.99 35.88 -7.18
N GLY A 33 3.72 35.79 -6.76
CA GLY A 33 2.57 35.69 -7.65
C GLY A 33 2.48 34.38 -8.43
N HIS A 34 3.16 33.31 -7.98
CA HIS A 34 3.23 32.00 -8.66
C HIS A 34 2.09 31.07 -8.28
N VAL A 35 0.88 31.59 -8.05
CA VAL A 35 -0.29 30.79 -7.63
C VAL A 35 -0.68 29.78 -8.69
N ASP A 36 -0.71 30.18 -9.95
CA ASP A 36 -1.10 29.32 -11.07
C ASP A 36 -0.13 28.12 -11.23
N HIS A 37 1.16 28.35 -11.02
CA HIS A 37 2.17 27.29 -11.09
C HIS A 37 2.00 26.24 -9.95
N GLU A 38 1.70 26.71 -8.75
CA GLU A 38 1.43 25.81 -7.63
C GLU A 38 0.13 25.01 -7.81
N ASP A 39 -0.89 25.64 -8.40
CA ASP A 39 -2.16 24.96 -8.72
C ASP A 39 -1.94 23.88 -9.80
N GLU A 40 -1.18 24.17 -10.85
CA GLU A 40 -0.83 23.16 -11.87
C GLU A 40 -0.05 21.99 -11.27
N ALA A 41 0.95 22.25 -10.42
CA ALA A 41 1.72 21.19 -9.75
C ALA A 41 0.84 20.32 -8.84
N ALA A 42 -0.10 20.94 -8.11
CA ALA A 42 -1.05 20.20 -7.27
C ALA A 42 -2.03 19.36 -8.12
N ILE A 43 -2.52 19.89 -9.24
CA ILE A 43 -3.39 19.18 -10.16
C ILE A 43 -2.67 17.98 -10.78
N ASP A 44 -1.41 18.13 -11.20
CA ASP A 44 -0.61 17.05 -11.76
C ASP A 44 -0.37 15.93 -10.73
N ALA A 45 -0.05 16.28 -9.49
CA ALA A 45 0.09 15.32 -8.41
C ALA A 45 -1.23 14.57 -8.16
N LEU A 46 -2.37 15.26 -8.16
CA LEU A 46 -3.71 14.66 -8.02
C LEU A 46 -4.06 13.75 -9.19
N GLN A 47 -3.70 14.10 -10.42
CA GLN A 47 -3.90 13.24 -11.59
C GLN A 47 -3.06 11.96 -11.50
N GLY A 48 -1.81 12.05 -11.07
CA GLY A 48 -0.96 10.90 -10.80
C GLY A 48 -1.57 9.97 -9.73
N TYR A 49 -2.07 10.55 -8.64
CA TYR A 49 -2.79 9.78 -7.61
C TYR A 49 -4.07 9.13 -8.16
N ARG A 50 -4.86 9.85 -8.95
CA ARG A 50 -6.08 9.32 -9.57
C ARG A 50 -5.78 8.10 -10.44
N GLN A 51 -4.73 8.14 -11.27
CA GLN A 51 -4.35 7.02 -12.14
C GLN A 51 -3.97 5.78 -11.33
N THR A 52 -3.13 5.94 -10.30
CA THR A 52 -2.72 4.83 -9.44
C THR A 52 -3.88 4.29 -8.61
N ALA A 53 -4.77 5.16 -8.12
CA ALA A 53 -5.96 4.79 -7.37
C ALA A 53 -6.95 4.01 -8.24
N LEU A 54 -7.20 4.42 -9.49
CA LEU A 54 -8.04 3.70 -10.42
C LEU A 54 -7.44 2.33 -10.79
N ALA A 55 -6.14 2.27 -11.07
CA ALA A 55 -5.46 1.01 -11.38
C ALA A 55 -5.56 0.00 -10.23
N PHE A 56 -5.40 0.46 -8.98
CA PHE A 56 -5.62 -0.36 -7.80
C PHE A 56 -7.09 -0.75 -7.64
N GLY A 57 -8.02 0.19 -7.87
CA GLY A 57 -9.46 -0.04 -7.79
C GLY A 57 -9.94 -1.11 -8.76
N TYR A 58 -9.56 -1.05 -10.03
CA TYR A 58 -9.92 -2.06 -11.02
C TYR A 58 -9.39 -3.45 -10.66
N LEU A 59 -8.14 -3.54 -10.22
CA LEU A 59 -7.55 -4.82 -9.80
C LEU A 59 -8.27 -5.38 -8.56
N SER A 60 -8.52 -4.54 -7.56
CA SER A 60 -9.21 -4.92 -6.33
C SER A 60 -10.66 -5.35 -6.59
N THR A 61 -11.38 -4.61 -7.44
CA THR A 61 -12.75 -4.93 -7.83
C THR A 61 -12.82 -6.23 -8.62
N GLY A 62 -11.92 -6.42 -9.60
CA GLY A 62 -11.84 -7.66 -10.37
C GLY A 62 -11.57 -8.88 -9.48
N PHE A 63 -10.65 -8.75 -8.54
CA PHE A 63 -10.38 -9.81 -7.56
C PHE A 63 -11.61 -10.13 -6.69
N ARG A 64 -12.28 -9.09 -6.17
CA ARG A 64 -13.51 -9.26 -5.38
C ARG A 64 -14.62 -9.90 -6.19
N PHE A 65 -14.78 -9.49 -7.45
CA PHE A 65 -15.77 -10.08 -8.34
C PHE A 65 -15.50 -11.57 -8.58
N ALA A 66 -14.25 -11.95 -8.85
CA ALA A 66 -13.87 -13.35 -9.01
C ALA A 66 -14.17 -14.19 -7.75
N LEU A 67 -13.84 -13.66 -6.57
CA LEU A 67 -14.16 -14.32 -5.30
C LEU A 67 -15.67 -14.46 -5.09
N MET A 68 -16.46 -13.41 -5.35
CA MET A 68 -17.91 -13.45 -5.21
C MET A 68 -18.56 -14.42 -6.22
N ALA A 69 -18.07 -14.47 -7.46
CA ALA A 69 -18.54 -15.42 -8.45
C ALA A 69 -18.26 -16.86 -8.02
N THR A 70 -17.04 -17.13 -7.53
CA THR A 70 -16.68 -18.46 -7.02
C THR A 70 -17.53 -18.85 -5.80
N ALA A 71 -17.71 -17.93 -4.84
CA ALA A 71 -18.53 -18.16 -3.65
C ALA A 71 -20.02 -18.37 -4.01
N GLY A 72 -20.53 -17.66 -5.02
CA GLY A 72 -21.90 -17.81 -5.51
C GLY A 72 -22.16 -19.10 -6.27
N LEU A 73 -21.11 -19.65 -6.93
CA LEU A 73 -21.23 -20.94 -7.62
C LEU A 73 -21.44 -22.12 -6.65
N LEU A 74 -20.88 -22.05 -5.46
CA LEU A 74 -20.96 -23.13 -4.47
C LEU A 74 -22.40 -23.52 -4.10
N PRO A 75 -23.30 -22.58 -3.71
CA PRO A 75 -24.70 -22.91 -3.45
C PRO A 75 -25.41 -23.50 -4.66
N VAL A 76 -25.14 -22.98 -5.84
CA VAL A 76 -25.77 -23.46 -7.07
C VAL A 76 -25.39 -24.91 -7.34
N ILE A 77 -24.11 -25.25 -7.25
CA ILE A 77 -23.62 -26.63 -7.49
C ILE A 77 -24.18 -27.58 -6.42
N LEU A 78 -24.16 -27.19 -5.14
CA LEU A 78 -24.63 -28.07 -4.06
C LEU A 78 -26.15 -28.29 -4.10
N VAL A 79 -26.93 -27.25 -4.35
CA VAL A 79 -28.38 -27.38 -4.45
C VAL A 79 -28.77 -28.18 -5.70
N LEU A 80 -28.13 -27.92 -6.86
CA LEU A 80 -28.36 -28.66 -8.05
C LEU A 80 -28.01 -30.15 -7.87
N GLY A 81 -26.87 -30.47 -7.24
CA GLY A 81 -26.46 -31.83 -6.91
C GLY A 81 -27.46 -32.50 -5.98
N ALA A 82 -27.94 -31.82 -4.94
CA ALA A 82 -28.95 -32.37 -4.02
C ALA A 82 -30.28 -32.63 -4.72
N VAL A 83 -30.71 -31.77 -5.65
CA VAL A 83 -31.92 -32.00 -6.47
C VAL A 83 -31.76 -33.20 -7.38
N LEU A 84 -30.59 -33.40 -7.99
CA LEU A 84 -30.33 -34.58 -8.84
C LEU A 84 -30.34 -35.88 -8.02
N LEU A 85 -29.78 -35.87 -6.81
CA LEU A 85 -29.82 -37.02 -5.90
C LEU A 85 -31.26 -37.31 -5.44
N TRP A 86 -32.06 -36.28 -5.16
CA TRP A 86 -33.47 -36.44 -4.82
C TRP A 86 -34.26 -37.07 -5.94
N ARG A 87 -34.06 -36.66 -7.21
CA ARG A 87 -34.71 -37.29 -8.35
C ARG A 87 -34.39 -38.76 -8.48
N ASN A 88 -33.23 -39.19 -8.05
CA ASN A 88 -32.79 -40.58 -8.02
C ASN A 88 -33.22 -41.34 -6.76
N GLY A 89 -34.01 -40.74 -5.86
CA GLY A 89 -34.46 -41.33 -4.62
C GLY A 89 -33.36 -41.46 -3.53
N GLN A 90 -32.22 -40.78 -3.71
CA GLN A 90 -31.05 -40.86 -2.83
C GLN A 90 -30.98 -39.69 -1.84
N ALA A 91 -31.89 -38.72 -1.92
CA ALA A 91 -31.96 -37.59 -1.02
C ALA A 91 -33.42 -37.19 -0.74
N THR A 92 -33.63 -36.52 0.37
CA THR A 92 -34.91 -35.99 0.84
C THR A 92 -35.05 -34.51 0.54
N PRO A 93 -36.26 -33.93 0.48
CA PRO A 93 -36.45 -32.48 0.36
C PRO A 93 -35.77 -31.68 1.50
N GLY A 94 -35.71 -32.26 2.71
CA GLY A 94 -35.01 -31.65 3.87
C GLY A 94 -33.50 -31.51 3.65
N GLU A 95 -32.89 -32.49 2.99
CA GLU A 95 -31.45 -32.45 2.67
C GLU A 95 -31.14 -31.41 1.60
N ILE A 96 -32.06 -31.16 0.63
CA ILE A 96 -31.92 -30.05 -0.33
C ILE A 96 -31.92 -28.70 0.43
N ALA A 97 -32.87 -28.50 1.34
CA ALA A 97 -32.96 -27.29 2.14
C ALA A 97 -31.72 -27.09 3.02
N ALA A 98 -31.22 -28.17 3.65
CA ALA A 98 -30.00 -28.13 4.45
C ALA A 98 -28.75 -27.79 3.63
N ALA A 99 -28.60 -28.42 2.44
CA ALA A 99 -27.50 -28.13 1.51
C ALA A 99 -27.50 -26.65 1.08
N GLY A 100 -28.67 -26.09 0.78
CA GLY A 100 -28.85 -24.67 0.45
C GLY A 100 -28.45 -23.77 1.60
N ALA A 101 -28.97 -24.00 2.80
CA ALA A 101 -28.68 -23.19 3.97
C ALA A 101 -27.19 -23.21 4.37
N ILE A 102 -26.57 -24.38 4.37
CA ILE A 102 -25.14 -24.53 4.72
C ILE A 102 -24.26 -23.86 3.65
N SER A 103 -24.55 -24.04 2.37
CA SER A 103 -23.75 -23.47 1.29
C SER A 103 -23.82 -21.94 1.25
N ILE A 104 -24.99 -21.35 1.50
CA ILE A 104 -25.15 -19.90 1.62
C ILE A 104 -24.33 -19.37 2.81
N ARG A 105 -24.35 -20.07 3.94
CA ARG A 105 -23.58 -19.68 5.13
C ARG A 105 -22.08 -19.72 4.88
N ILE A 106 -21.59 -20.75 4.18
CA ILE A 106 -20.18 -20.85 3.78
C ILE A 106 -19.81 -19.70 2.82
N ALA A 107 -20.66 -19.42 1.83
CA ALA A 107 -20.44 -18.32 0.88
C ALA A 107 -20.33 -16.94 1.58
N GLN A 108 -21.17 -16.69 2.57
CA GLN A 108 -21.09 -15.46 3.39
C GLN A 108 -19.80 -15.35 4.20
N MET A 109 -19.33 -16.45 4.78
CA MET A 109 -18.06 -16.49 5.52
C MET A 109 -16.85 -16.20 4.62
N THR A 110 -16.89 -16.65 3.36
CA THR A 110 -15.79 -16.42 2.40
C THR A 110 -15.51 -14.93 2.18
N GLY A 111 -16.56 -14.11 2.12
CA GLY A 111 -16.43 -12.65 1.98
C GLY A 111 -15.73 -12.01 3.19
N TRP A 112 -16.10 -12.42 4.39
CA TRP A 112 -15.49 -11.92 5.64
C TRP A 112 -14.02 -12.33 5.77
N VAL A 113 -13.71 -13.60 5.50
CA VAL A 113 -12.32 -14.10 5.54
C VAL A 113 -11.44 -13.34 4.55
N SER A 114 -11.92 -13.12 3.33
CA SER A 114 -11.18 -12.36 2.32
C SER A 114 -10.90 -10.92 2.75
N PHE A 115 -11.89 -10.25 3.33
CA PHE A 115 -11.73 -8.90 3.87
C PHE A 115 -10.70 -8.85 5.01
N THR A 116 -10.78 -9.79 5.94
CA THR A 116 -9.86 -9.89 7.09
C THR A 116 -8.42 -10.13 6.60
N LEU A 117 -8.20 -11.04 5.67
CA LEU A 117 -6.88 -11.29 5.11
C LEU A 117 -6.30 -10.05 4.42
N MET A 118 -7.11 -9.32 3.62
CA MET A 118 -6.64 -8.08 3.00
C MET A 118 -6.26 -7.02 4.03
N THR A 119 -7.01 -6.91 5.11
CA THR A 119 -6.70 -5.98 6.21
C THR A 119 -5.39 -6.37 6.92
N VAL A 120 -5.19 -7.65 7.21
CA VAL A 120 -3.93 -8.15 7.80
C VAL A 120 -2.74 -7.83 6.89
N TYR A 121 -2.83 -8.09 5.58
CA TYR A 121 -1.74 -7.77 4.65
C TYR A 121 -1.48 -6.26 4.56
N ALA A 122 -2.50 -5.43 4.63
CA ALA A 122 -2.33 -3.98 4.64
C ALA A 122 -1.60 -3.51 5.90
N ASN A 123 -1.98 -4.02 7.07
CA ASN A 123 -1.36 -3.69 8.35
C ASN A 123 0.10 -4.16 8.42
N VAL A 124 0.41 -5.36 7.91
CA VAL A 124 1.80 -5.85 7.81
C VAL A 124 2.65 -4.92 6.95
N GLY A 125 2.12 -4.46 5.81
CA GLY A 125 2.82 -3.50 4.95
C GLY A 125 3.08 -2.15 5.65
N GLU A 126 2.14 -1.68 6.44
CA GLU A 126 2.28 -0.44 7.22
C GLU A 126 3.33 -0.58 8.34
N ILE A 127 3.34 -1.73 9.03
CA ILE A 127 4.34 -2.06 10.05
C ILE A 127 5.74 -2.16 9.41
N GLU A 128 5.88 -2.84 8.27
CA GLU A 128 7.16 -2.94 7.56
C GLU A 128 7.71 -1.55 7.17
N ASP A 129 6.85 -0.65 6.72
CA ASP A 129 7.25 0.71 6.34
C ASP A 129 7.65 1.55 7.57
N GLY A 130 6.88 1.43 8.65
CA GLY A 130 7.22 2.04 9.93
C GLY A 130 8.56 1.54 10.50
N MET A 131 8.77 0.22 10.48
CA MET A 131 10.04 -0.40 10.91
C MET A 131 11.23 0.10 10.08
N ARG A 132 11.07 0.17 8.75
CA ARG A 132 12.13 0.67 7.86
C ARG A 132 12.49 2.14 8.14
N THR A 133 11.51 2.93 8.56
CA THR A 133 11.72 4.35 8.89
C THR A 133 12.34 4.54 10.26
N LEU A 134 11.95 3.72 11.24
CA LEU A 134 12.39 3.86 12.64
C LEU A 134 13.72 3.15 12.94
N THR A 135 14.06 2.12 12.16
CA THR A 135 15.27 1.32 12.40
C THR A 135 16.20 1.26 11.16
N PRO A 136 16.61 2.43 10.59
CA PRO A 136 17.65 2.38 9.58
C PRO A 136 18.93 1.87 10.23
N PRO A 137 19.69 0.97 9.56
CA PRO A 137 20.98 0.53 10.07
C PRO A 137 21.90 1.75 10.21
N HIS A 138 22.54 1.88 11.37
CA HIS A 138 23.57 2.89 11.57
C HIS A 138 24.75 2.58 10.67
N THR A 139 24.92 3.34 9.60
CA THR A 139 26.02 3.20 8.65
C THR A 139 27.30 3.90 9.11
N LEU A 140 27.17 4.86 10.01
CA LEU A 140 28.29 5.53 10.69
C LEU A 140 28.51 4.86 12.04
N THR A 141 29.38 3.89 12.07
CA THR A 141 29.81 3.22 13.31
C THR A 141 31.26 3.61 13.57
N ASP A 142 31.62 3.70 14.85
CA ASP A 142 33.02 3.91 15.23
C ASP A 142 33.89 2.76 14.72
N ASP A 143 35.11 3.09 14.29
CA ASP A 143 36.11 2.09 13.95
C ASP A 143 36.44 1.26 15.21
N PRO A 144 36.65 -0.08 15.11
CA PRO A 144 37.04 -0.89 16.24
C PRO A 144 38.28 -0.37 16.95
N ASP A 145 39.18 0.34 16.23
CA ASP A 145 40.39 0.97 16.76
C ASP A 145 40.20 2.49 17.04
N ALA A 146 38.98 2.98 17.09
CA ALA A 146 38.71 4.39 17.38
C ALA A 146 39.28 4.82 18.72
N ARG A 147 40.03 5.93 18.72
CA ARG A 147 40.65 6.49 19.91
C ARG A 147 39.90 7.70 20.40
N THR A 148 39.80 7.85 21.73
CA THR A 148 39.27 9.09 22.33
C THR A 148 40.17 10.27 21.94
N LEU A 149 39.58 11.29 21.31
CA LEU A 149 40.31 12.48 20.91
C LEU A 149 40.75 13.26 22.14
N PRO A 150 42.03 13.70 22.23
CA PRO A 150 42.47 14.62 23.25
C PRO A 150 41.77 15.99 23.04
N ARG A 151 41.91 16.92 24.01
CA ARG A 151 41.40 18.27 23.84
C ARG A 151 42.05 18.93 22.62
N ILE A 152 41.24 19.21 21.60
CA ILE A 152 41.66 19.80 20.33
C ILE A 152 41.77 21.31 20.44
N GLU A 153 42.74 21.92 19.71
CA GLU A 153 42.96 23.35 19.64
C GLU A 153 41.96 24.13 18.77
N GLY A 154 40.97 23.42 18.19
CA GLY A 154 39.88 23.98 17.35
C GLY A 154 40.32 24.34 15.93
N ARG A 155 41.46 23.88 15.46
CA ARG A 155 41.88 24.05 14.06
C ARG A 155 41.19 23.01 13.16
N ILE A 156 40.49 23.50 12.14
CA ILE A 156 39.82 22.64 11.10
C ILE A 156 40.44 22.99 9.76
N ALA A 157 40.98 21.99 9.06
CA ALA A 157 41.50 22.12 7.71
C ALA A 157 40.75 21.15 6.81
N TYR A 158 40.27 21.61 5.64
CA TYR A 158 39.68 20.80 4.57
C TYR A 158 40.72 20.71 3.45
N GLU A 159 41.29 19.54 3.26
CA GLU A 159 42.31 19.30 2.24
C GLU A 159 41.78 18.19 1.32
N ASP A 160 41.61 18.49 0.05
CA ASP A 160 41.18 17.55 -1.02
C ASP A 160 39.93 16.72 -0.68
N VAL A 161 38.96 17.32 0.02
CA VAL A 161 37.71 16.65 0.41
C VAL A 161 36.77 16.58 -0.77
N SER A 162 36.48 15.37 -1.24
CA SER A 162 35.42 15.08 -2.22
C SER A 162 34.28 14.37 -1.53
N PHE A 163 33.06 14.85 -1.74
CA PHE A 163 31.85 14.24 -1.18
C PHE A 163 30.76 14.10 -2.24
N ALA A 164 30.08 12.97 -2.23
CA ALA A 164 28.92 12.74 -3.11
C ALA A 164 27.79 12.06 -2.35
N TYR A 165 26.56 12.58 -2.50
CA TYR A 165 25.34 11.96 -1.95
C TYR A 165 24.97 10.71 -2.78
N GLY A 166 25.56 9.54 -2.48
CA GLY A 166 25.16 8.26 -3.08
C GLY A 166 25.34 8.12 -4.60
N ARG A 167 26.05 9.05 -5.27
CA ARG A 167 26.41 8.96 -6.70
C ARG A 167 27.89 8.65 -6.83
N GLN A 168 28.21 7.65 -7.67
CA GLN A 168 29.59 7.21 -7.89
C GLN A 168 30.44 8.21 -8.69
N ALA A 169 29.88 9.27 -9.23
CA ALA A 169 30.59 10.32 -9.92
C ALA A 169 29.78 11.62 -9.92
N GLY A 170 30.42 12.71 -9.57
CA GLY A 170 29.91 14.07 -9.61
C GLY A 170 29.69 14.63 -8.20
N GLY A 171 30.72 15.24 -7.65
CA GLY A 171 30.58 16.16 -6.52
C GLY A 171 29.76 17.38 -6.96
N VAL A 172 29.09 18.01 -5.99
CA VAL A 172 28.48 19.34 -6.12
C VAL A 172 29.58 20.34 -6.35
#